data_d2f5c502571cac5f99eb016e7aa33c02
#
_entry.id   d2f5c502571cac5f99eb016e7aa33c02
#
_cell.length_a   1.000
_cell.length_b   1.000
_cell.length_c   1.000
_cell.angle_alpha   90.00
_cell.angle_beta   90.00
_cell.angle_gamma   90.00
#
_symmetry.space_group_name_H-M   'P 1'
#
loop_
_entity.id
_entity.type
_entity.pdbx_description
1 polymer ?
#
loop_
_entity_poly.entity_id
_entity_poly.type
_entity_poly.pdbx_seq_one_letter_code
_entity_poly.pdbx_strand_id
1 'polypeptide(L)'
;MILSMTGYGKAEAHIGARKYTVEVRSLNGKGLDLSVRMPTRFREKEMELRKRVGKAVGRGKSDLFIHFESDASDVRHSVNAGLVQQYVDQLTPVFEANGVSVDHAEGQLQKLGSVLRFPDIISAAKEAMDEAEWTSLQALVDDAVVQFQSYRTQEGEVLAADFKSRVERIETLRQELAPLLQARTDRTRSRLKSHLEADLPRDRVDENRFEHELIFYLEKLDVTEEMVRLEANCRYFGEMLEGDAGQGKKLGFIAQEIGREVNTLGSKSQDAGMQRIVVQMKDELEKIKEQILNAL
;
A
#
# COMPACT_ATOMS: atom_id res chain seq x y z
N MET A 1 -8.78 -14.71 -2.52
CA MET A 1 -7.47 -14.26 -3.07
C MET A 1 -7.16 -12.87 -2.54
N ILE A 2 -5.99 -12.65 -1.95
CA ILE A 2 -5.53 -11.35 -1.43
C ILE A 2 -4.86 -10.57 -2.56
N LEU A 3 -5.11 -9.25 -2.62
CA LEU A 3 -4.38 -8.32 -3.48
C LEU A 3 -3.48 -7.43 -2.62
N SER A 4 -2.30 -7.09 -3.10
CA SER A 4 -1.48 -6.08 -2.44
C SER A 4 -2.06 -4.68 -2.65
N MET A 5 -1.90 -3.78 -1.66
CA MET A 5 -2.17 -2.35 -1.81
C MET A 5 -1.08 -1.62 -2.58
N THR A 6 0.14 -2.15 -2.60
CA THR A 6 1.22 -1.65 -3.43
C THR A 6 1.10 -2.24 -4.82
N GLY A 7 1.44 -1.46 -5.82
CA GLY A 7 1.37 -1.90 -7.20
C GLY A 7 2.18 -1.00 -8.14
N TYR A 8 2.62 -1.58 -9.24
CA TYR A 8 3.34 -0.92 -10.31
C TYR A 8 2.93 -1.49 -11.66
N GLY A 9 2.66 -0.62 -12.61
CA GLY A 9 2.44 -0.99 -14.00
C GLY A 9 3.01 0.07 -14.93
N LYS A 10 3.68 -0.33 -16.00
CA LYS A 10 4.29 0.55 -16.98
C LYS A 10 4.00 0.04 -18.38
N ALA A 11 3.53 0.89 -19.26
CA ALA A 11 3.36 0.58 -20.69
C ALA A 11 3.99 1.66 -21.54
N GLU A 12 4.56 1.26 -22.67
CA GLU A 12 5.19 2.17 -23.64
C GLU A 12 4.70 1.83 -25.04
N ALA A 13 4.41 2.85 -25.84
CA ALA A 13 4.06 2.69 -27.25
C ALA A 13 4.45 3.92 -28.07
N HIS A 14 4.74 3.69 -29.36
CA HIS A 14 4.83 4.77 -30.34
C HIS A 14 3.42 5.07 -30.88
N ILE A 15 2.98 6.31 -30.71
CA ILE A 15 1.72 6.81 -31.25
C ILE A 15 2.05 8.00 -32.14
N GLY A 16 1.95 7.82 -33.46
CA GLY A 16 2.45 8.78 -34.42
C GLY A 16 3.96 8.98 -34.31
N ALA A 17 4.40 10.22 -34.25
CA ALA A 17 5.82 10.60 -34.12
C ALA A 17 6.30 10.69 -32.63
N ARG A 18 5.53 10.14 -31.69
CA ARG A 18 5.82 10.27 -30.26
C ARG A 18 5.88 8.93 -29.57
N LYS A 19 6.88 8.76 -28.70
CA LYS A 19 6.93 7.61 -27.77
C LYS A 19 6.24 8.00 -26.48
N TYR A 20 5.11 7.39 -26.18
CA TYR A 20 4.39 7.56 -24.94
C TYR A 20 4.83 6.53 -23.90
N THR A 21 4.94 6.99 -22.66
CA THR A 21 5.14 6.15 -21.49
C THR A 21 4.04 6.45 -20.48
N VAL A 22 3.36 5.41 -20.04
CA VAL A 22 2.34 5.45 -19.00
C VAL A 22 2.81 4.63 -17.81
N GLU A 23 2.78 5.21 -16.62
CA GLU A 23 3.11 4.53 -15.38
C GLU A 23 1.97 4.70 -14.37
N VAL A 24 1.56 3.60 -13.76
CA VAL A 24 0.62 3.56 -12.63
C VAL A 24 1.34 3.02 -11.41
N ARG A 25 1.31 3.76 -10.32
CA ARG A 25 1.92 3.36 -9.04
C ARG A 25 0.90 3.50 -7.93
N SER A 26 0.94 2.60 -6.96
CA SER A 26 0.10 2.67 -5.76
C SER A 26 0.90 2.30 -4.52
N LEU A 27 0.61 3.02 -3.44
CA LEU A 27 1.10 2.76 -2.08
C LEU A 27 -0.09 2.59 -1.14
N ASN A 28 0.17 2.01 0.03
CA ASN A 28 -0.84 1.86 1.06
C ASN A 28 -1.49 3.20 1.45
N GLY A 29 -2.82 3.19 1.66
CA GLY A 29 -3.58 4.37 2.06
C GLY A 29 -4.97 4.02 2.58
N LYS A 30 -5.54 4.89 3.43
CA LYS A 30 -6.87 4.68 4.03
C LYS A 30 -8.04 4.86 3.03
N GLY A 31 -7.86 5.67 2.01
CA GLY A 31 -8.82 5.96 0.95
C GLY A 31 -8.14 5.99 -0.40
N LEU A 32 -8.90 6.19 -1.48
CA LEU A 32 -8.34 6.43 -2.80
C LEU A 32 -7.89 7.90 -2.89
N ASP A 33 -6.58 8.09 -3.08
CA ASP A 33 -5.97 9.37 -3.40
C ASP A 33 -5.18 9.19 -4.71
N LEU A 34 -5.75 9.66 -5.83
CA LEU A 34 -5.17 9.50 -7.15
C LEU A 34 -4.66 10.84 -7.68
N SER A 35 -3.36 10.96 -7.83
CA SER A 35 -2.70 12.05 -8.53
C SER A 35 -2.52 11.68 -10.00
N VAL A 36 -2.91 12.60 -10.90
CA VAL A 36 -2.75 12.40 -12.36
C VAL A 36 -1.82 13.48 -12.88
N ARG A 37 -0.71 13.05 -13.48
CA ARG A 37 0.25 13.93 -14.15
C ARG A 37 0.32 13.56 -15.62
N MET A 38 -0.08 14.50 -16.47
CA MET A 38 -0.18 14.29 -17.90
C MET A 38 0.20 15.55 -18.67
N PRO A 39 0.54 15.44 -19.95
CA PRO A 39 0.77 16.59 -20.83
C PRO A 39 -0.46 17.50 -20.90
N THR A 40 -0.22 18.82 -20.93
CA THR A 40 -1.26 19.85 -20.91
C THR A 40 -2.32 19.68 -22.01
N ARG A 41 -1.92 19.15 -23.17
CA ARG A 41 -2.82 18.90 -24.31
C ARG A 41 -3.97 17.92 -24.01
N PHE A 42 -3.80 17.01 -23.03
CA PHE A 42 -4.82 16.04 -22.61
C PHE A 42 -5.57 16.44 -21.34
N ARG A 43 -5.33 17.65 -20.81
CA ARG A 43 -5.87 18.07 -19.51
C ARG A 43 -7.40 18.04 -19.44
N GLU A 44 -8.07 18.27 -20.56
CA GLU A 44 -9.55 18.18 -20.63
C GLU A 44 -10.06 16.75 -20.39
N LYS A 45 -9.25 15.74 -20.65
CA LYS A 45 -9.56 14.30 -20.48
C LYS A 45 -9.13 13.74 -19.10
N GLU A 46 -8.57 14.57 -18.21
CA GLU A 46 -8.07 14.14 -16.89
C GLU A 46 -9.15 13.41 -16.08
N MET A 47 -10.36 13.95 -16.05
CA MET A 47 -11.45 13.38 -15.27
C MET A 47 -11.86 11.99 -15.74
N GLU A 48 -11.77 11.73 -17.03
CA GLU A 48 -12.05 10.42 -17.63
C GLU A 48 -11.02 9.38 -17.18
N LEU A 49 -9.72 9.72 -17.26
CA LEU A 49 -8.62 8.86 -16.80
C LEU A 49 -8.69 8.62 -15.29
N ARG A 50 -8.97 9.67 -14.52
CA ARG A 50 -9.11 9.58 -13.07
C ARG A 50 -10.21 8.59 -12.68
N LYS A 51 -11.36 8.61 -13.37
CA LYS A 51 -12.46 7.67 -13.15
C LYS A 51 -12.07 6.24 -13.54
N ARG A 52 -11.38 6.07 -14.69
CA ARG A 52 -10.97 4.77 -15.22
C ARG A 52 -9.93 4.09 -14.32
N VAL A 53 -8.83 4.78 -14.05
CA VAL A 53 -7.75 4.26 -13.18
C VAL A 53 -8.19 4.13 -11.74
N GLY A 54 -8.98 5.09 -11.22
CA GLY A 54 -9.51 5.05 -9.86
C GLY A 54 -10.36 3.82 -9.59
N LYS A 55 -11.15 3.36 -10.59
CA LYS A 55 -11.92 2.11 -10.49
C LYS A 55 -11.02 0.88 -10.38
N ALA A 56 -9.92 0.86 -11.12
CA ALA A 56 -8.96 -0.26 -11.09
C ALA A 56 -8.12 -0.29 -9.82
N VAL A 57 -7.72 0.88 -9.30
CA VAL A 57 -6.94 1.02 -8.06
C VAL A 57 -7.78 0.68 -6.83
N GLY A 58 -9.00 1.21 -6.76
CA GLY A 58 -9.94 1.00 -5.65
C GLY A 58 -9.57 1.74 -4.37
N ARG A 59 -8.35 1.57 -3.85
CA ARG A 59 -7.87 2.17 -2.59
C ARG A 59 -6.35 2.32 -2.63
N GLY A 60 -5.85 3.32 -1.89
CA GLY A 60 -4.42 3.62 -1.77
C GLY A 60 -4.07 5.01 -2.27
N LYS A 61 -2.85 5.45 -1.96
CA LYS A 61 -2.27 6.64 -2.58
C LYS A 61 -1.63 6.23 -3.90
N SER A 62 -2.11 6.78 -4.99
CA SER A 62 -1.75 6.34 -6.34
C SER A 62 -1.39 7.49 -7.24
N ASP A 63 -0.45 7.25 -8.13
CA ASP A 63 -0.01 8.20 -9.13
C ASP A 63 -0.17 7.58 -10.53
N LEU A 64 -0.76 8.34 -11.43
CA LEU A 64 -0.77 8.08 -12.87
C LEU A 64 0.15 9.10 -13.54
N PHE A 65 1.22 8.63 -14.16
CA PHE A 65 2.14 9.46 -14.93
C PHE A 65 2.00 9.13 -16.41
N ILE A 66 1.77 10.16 -17.22
CA ILE A 66 1.77 10.07 -18.67
C ILE A 66 2.75 11.09 -19.17
N HIS A 67 3.77 10.67 -19.88
CA HIS A 67 4.70 11.53 -20.56
C HIS A 67 4.98 11.01 -21.96
N PHE A 68 5.47 11.86 -22.81
CA PHE A 68 5.91 11.48 -24.14
C PHE A 68 7.24 12.15 -24.50
N GLU A 69 7.98 11.46 -25.31
CA GLU A 69 9.16 11.95 -25.99
C GLU A 69 8.81 12.12 -27.48
N SER A 70 9.14 13.26 -28.04
CA SER A 70 8.91 13.51 -29.47
C SER A 70 10.18 13.29 -30.24
N ASP A 71 10.09 12.75 -31.44
CA ASP A 71 11.18 12.68 -32.36
C ASP A 71 11.58 14.09 -32.86
N ALA A 72 12.81 14.24 -33.33
CA ALA A 72 13.37 15.52 -33.77
C ALA A 72 12.59 16.21 -34.93
N SER A 73 11.66 15.49 -35.55
CA SER A 73 10.77 16.00 -36.60
C SER A 73 9.55 16.75 -36.10
N ASP A 74 9.25 16.67 -34.77
CA ASP A 74 8.10 17.33 -34.18
C ASP A 74 8.44 18.79 -33.80
N VAL A 75 8.09 19.73 -34.66
CA VAL A 75 8.35 21.18 -34.47
C VAL A 75 7.48 21.71 -33.34
N ARG A 76 8.06 21.81 -32.14
CA ARG A 76 7.35 22.20 -30.91
C ARG A 76 7.10 23.71 -30.77
N HIS A 77 7.77 24.53 -31.60
CA HIS A 77 7.71 25.98 -31.49
C HIS A 77 7.30 26.61 -32.80
N SER A 78 6.34 27.51 -32.74
CA SER A 78 5.97 28.36 -33.87
C SER A 78 6.31 29.81 -33.53
N VAL A 79 6.81 30.52 -34.53
CA VAL A 79 7.01 31.96 -34.42
C VAL A 79 5.71 32.66 -34.75
N ASN A 80 5.23 33.52 -33.85
CA ASN A 80 4.07 34.35 -34.10
C ASN A 80 4.45 35.53 -34.97
N ALA A 81 4.40 35.31 -36.29
CA ALA A 81 4.79 36.32 -37.28
C ALA A 81 4.00 37.65 -37.14
N GLY A 82 2.72 37.57 -36.76
CA GLY A 82 1.90 38.77 -36.53
C GLY A 82 2.42 39.60 -35.34
N LEU A 83 2.79 38.95 -34.24
CA LEU A 83 3.34 39.65 -33.08
C LEU A 83 4.75 40.18 -33.35
N VAL A 84 5.55 39.44 -34.08
CA VAL A 84 6.87 39.94 -34.58
C VAL A 84 6.70 41.24 -35.35
N GLN A 85 5.77 41.29 -36.33
CA GLN A 85 5.51 42.48 -37.11
C GLN A 85 5.05 43.64 -36.26
N GLN A 86 4.12 43.44 -35.32
CA GLN A 86 3.64 44.46 -34.39
C GLN A 86 4.77 45.07 -33.55
N TYR A 87 5.68 44.25 -33.02
CA TYR A 87 6.82 44.77 -32.25
C TYR A 87 7.83 45.47 -33.13
N VAL A 88 8.07 45.02 -34.37
CA VAL A 88 8.89 45.73 -35.33
C VAL A 88 8.35 47.09 -35.62
N ASP A 89 7.02 47.23 -35.86
CA ASP A 89 6.39 48.49 -36.17
C ASP A 89 6.43 49.47 -34.98
N GLN A 90 6.27 48.97 -33.74
CA GLN A 90 6.36 49.77 -32.51
C GLN A 90 7.79 50.26 -32.20
N LEU A 91 8.79 49.43 -32.46
CA LEU A 91 10.19 49.75 -32.16
C LEU A 91 10.86 50.63 -33.21
N THR A 92 10.43 50.59 -34.47
CA THR A 92 11.01 51.39 -35.55
C THR A 92 11.05 52.89 -35.20
N PRO A 93 9.95 53.55 -34.81
CA PRO A 93 9.99 54.99 -34.45
C PRO A 93 10.85 55.26 -33.21
N VAL A 94 10.97 54.29 -32.28
CA VAL A 94 11.82 54.45 -31.09
C VAL A 94 13.32 54.43 -31.48
N PHE A 95 13.72 53.58 -32.39
CA PHE A 95 15.10 53.57 -32.91
C PHE A 95 15.44 54.87 -33.68
N GLU A 96 14.53 55.30 -34.54
CA GLU A 96 14.67 56.56 -35.27
C GLU A 96 14.82 57.77 -34.36
N ALA A 97 13.95 57.88 -33.34
CA ALA A 97 13.98 58.96 -32.35
C ALA A 97 15.28 59.03 -31.54
N ASN A 98 15.95 57.89 -31.38
CA ASN A 98 17.26 57.79 -30.69
C ASN A 98 18.47 57.82 -31.65
N GLY A 99 18.28 58.20 -32.91
CA GLY A 99 19.36 58.34 -33.91
C GLY A 99 19.97 57.03 -34.38
N VAL A 100 19.28 55.88 -34.14
CA VAL A 100 19.71 54.57 -34.59
C VAL A 100 19.08 54.29 -35.95
N SER A 101 19.88 54.39 -37.04
CA SER A 101 19.41 54.01 -38.38
C SER A 101 19.29 52.49 -38.47
N VAL A 102 18.08 52.03 -38.83
CA VAL A 102 17.76 50.57 -38.99
C VAL A 102 17.49 50.21 -40.46
N ASP A 103 17.75 51.11 -41.39
CA ASP A 103 17.41 50.93 -42.81
C ASP A 103 18.43 50.07 -43.58
N HIS A 104 19.59 49.82 -43.01
CA HIS A 104 20.60 48.94 -43.58
C HIS A 104 20.44 47.49 -43.07
N ALA A 105 20.90 46.52 -43.84
CA ALA A 105 20.69 45.10 -43.61
C ALA A 105 21.12 44.65 -42.19
N GLU A 106 22.22 45.17 -41.67
CA GLU A 106 22.73 44.86 -40.34
C GLU A 106 21.83 45.41 -39.22
N GLY A 107 21.30 46.65 -39.38
CA GLY A 107 20.34 47.24 -38.46
C GLY A 107 18.99 46.52 -38.44
N GLN A 108 18.53 46.04 -39.58
CA GLN A 108 17.32 45.23 -39.67
C GLN A 108 17.51 43.88 -38.97
N LEU A 109 18.66 43.23 -39.11
CA LEU A 109 19.00 41.97 -38.43
C LEU A 109 19.08 42.15 -36.92
N GLN A 110 19.69 43.23 -36.42
CA GLN A 110 19.76 43.55 -35.00
C GLN A 110 18.37 43.83 -34.41
N LYS A 111 17.53 44.59 -35.13
CA LYS A 111 16.16 44.86 -34.75
C LYS A 111 15.35 43.56 -34.63
N LEU A 112 15.41 42.69 -35.64
CA LEU A 112 14.72 41.41 -35.62
C LEU A 112 15.23 40.50 -34.50
N GLY A 113 16.57 40.45 -34.29
CA GLY A 113 17.19 39.68 -33.21
C GLY A 113 16.77 40.16 -31.81
N SER A 114 16.52 41.48 -31.65
CA SER A 114 15.99 42.06 -30.41
C SER A 114 14.53 41.66 -30.18
N VAL A 115 13.69 41.73 -31.21
CA VAL A 115 12.29 41.37 -31.19
C VAL A 115 12.11 39.89 -30.87
N LEU A 116 12.91 39.00 -31.43
CA LEU A 116 12.84 37.55 -31.20
C LEU A 116 13.10 37.15 -29.72
N ARG A 117 13.62 38.06 -28.90
CA ARG A 117 13.85 37.84 -27.45
C ARG A 117 12.65 38.25 -26.58
N PHE A 118 11.65 38.90 -27.17
CA PHE A 118 10.47 39.33 -26.44
C PHE A 118 9.58 38.13 -26.09
N PRO A 119 8.83 38.22 -24.99
CA PRO A 119 7.92 37.15 -24.57
C PRO A 119 6.83 36.89 -25.64
N ASP A 120 6.34 35.70 -25.69
CA ASP A 120 5.22 35.23 -26.54
C ASP A 120 5.48 35.22 -28.07
N ILE A 121 6.68 35.61 -28.53
CA ILE A 121 7.06 35.51 -29.95
C ILE A 121 7.27 34.08 -30.38
N ILE A 122 7.94 33.30 -29.52
CA ILE A 122 8.12 31.86 -29.75
C ILE A 122 7.13 31.18 -28.81
N SER A 123 6.02 30.69 -29.33
CA SER A 123 5.04 29.94 -28.59
C SER A 123 5.14 28.45 -28.91
N ALA A 124 4.93 27.63 -27.89
CA ALA A 124 4.65 26.21 -28.13
C ALA A 124 3.38 26.14 -29.01
N ALA A 125 3.45 25.43 -30.12
CA ALA A 125 2.29 25.19 -30.94
C ALA A 125 1.17 24.62 -30.05
N LYS A 126 0.00 25.29 -30.04
CA LYS A 126 -1.20 24.71 -29.40
C LYS A 126 -1.61 23.53 -30.25
N GLU A 127 -1.08 22.36 -29.91
CA GLU A 127 -1.48 21.13 -30.55
C GLU A 127 -2.90 20.82 -30.10
N ALA A 128 -3.84 20.83 -31.03
CA ALA A 128 -5.16 20.28 -30.81
C ALA A 128 -5.01 18.77 -30.53
N MET A 129 -5.77 18.26 -29.59
CA MET A 129 -5.80 16.84 -29.31
C MET A 129 -6.39 16.10 -30.51
N ASP A 130 -5.65 15.10 -31.01
CA ASP A 130 -6.17 14.17 -32.00
C ASP A 130 -6.94 13.03 -31.29
N GLU A 131 -8.19 12.80 -31.67
CA GLU A 131 -9.03 11.75 -31.06
C GLU A 131 -8.47 10.33 -31.33
N ALA A 132 -7.78 10.11 -32.45
CA ALA A 132 -7.10 8.85 -32.73
C ALA A 132 -5.91 8.62 -31.79
N GLU A 133 -5.13 9.67 -31.52
CA GLU A 133 -4.04 9.66 -30.55
C GLU A 133 -4.56 9.42 -29.15
N TRP A 134 -5.69 10.06 -28.79
CA TRP A 134 -6.36 9.85 -27.50
C TRP A 134 -6.82 8.40 -27.32
N THR A 135 -7.47 7.81 -28.32
CA THR A 135 -7.90 6.42 -28.28
C THR A 135 -6.74 5.44 -28.08
N SER A 136 -5.63 5.68 -28.77
CA SER A 136 -4.41 4.89 -28.61
C SER A 136 -3.78 5.06 -27.24
N LEU A 137 -3.80 6.27 -26.68
CA LEU A 137 -3.31 6.55 -25.33
C LEU A 137 -4.19 5.87 -24.25
N GLN A 138 -5.50 5.84 -24.45
CA GLN A 138 -6.41 5.10 -23.56
C GLN A 138 -6.09 3.60 -23.53
N ALA A 139 -5.83 2.99 -24.69
CA ALA A 139 -5.42 1.58 -24.74
C ALA A 139 -4.10 1.37 -23.99
N LEU A 140 -3.13 2.27 -24.14
CA LEU A 140 -1.86 2.20 -23.41
C LEU A 140 -2.04 2.36 -21.89
N VAL A 141 -2.99 3.18 -21.45
CA VAL A 141 -3.35 3.28 -20.02
C VAL A 141 -3.94 1.97 -19.52
N ASP A 142 -4.78 1.31 -20.31
CA ASP A 142 -5.36 0.01 -19.95
C ASP A 142 -4.26 -1.06 -19.83
N ASP A 143 -3.30 -1.10 -20.74
CA ASP A 143 -2.15 -2.00 -20.66
C ASP A 143 -1.33 -1.78 -19.38
N ALA A 144 -1.07 -0.53 -19.02
CA ALA A 144 -0.41 -0.20 -17.77
C ALA A 144 -1.22 -0.65 -16.54
N VAL A 145 -2.55 -0.51 -16.58
CA VAL A 145 -3.46 -0.96 -15.52
C VAL A 145 -3.47 -2.48 -15.42
N VAL A 146 -3.44 -3.21 -16.52
CA VAL A 146 -3.36 -4.68 -16.53
C VAL A 146 -2.06 -5.15 -15.85
N GLN A 147 -0.93 -4.54 -16.19
CA GLN A 147 0.35 -4.85 -15.54
C GLN A 147 0.33 -4.50 -14.04
N PHE A 148 -0.24 -3.36 -13.68
CA PHE A 148 -0.43 -2.95 -12.30
C PHE A 148 -1.25 -3.98 -11.50
N GLN A 149 -2.35 -4.50 -12.06
CA GLN A 149 -3.17 -5.53 -11.41
C GLN A 149 -2.43 -6.86 -11.31
N SER A 150 -1.70 -7.27 -12.35
CA SER A 150 -0.87 -8.47 -12.31
C SER A 150 0.18 -8.41 -11.20
N TYR A 151 0.87 -7.28 -11.07
CA TYR A 151 1.83 -7.05 -9.99
C TYR A 151 1.19 -7.21 -8.60
N ARG A 152 0.01 -6.59 -8.39
CA ARG A 152 -0.73 -6.67 -7.12
C ARG A 152 -1.16 -8.10 -6.78
N THR A 153 -1.53 -8.87 -7.79
CA THR A 153 -1.90 -10.28 -7.63
C THR A 153 -0.70 -11.11 -7.19
N GLN A 154 0.44 -10.99 -7.89
CA GLN A 154 1.66 -11.70 -7.55
C GLN A 154 2.16 -11.37 -6.14
N GLU A 155 2.19 -10.09 -5.78
CA GLU A 155 2.59 -9.67 -4.44
C GLU A 155 1.58 -10.12 -3.38
N GLY A 156 0.28 -10.13 -3.71
CA GLY A 156 -0.78 -10.65 -2.86
C GLY A 156 -0.65 -12.14 -2.58
N GLU A 157 -0.22 -12.94 -3.56
CA GLU A 157 0.07 -14.37 -3.38
C GLU A 157 1.24 -14.59 -2.41
N VAL A 158 2.30 -13.79 -2.52
CA VAL A 158 3.44 -13.84 -1.60
C VAL A 158 3.00 -13.50 -0.17
N LEU A 159 2.18 -12.43 -0.01
CA LEU A 159 1.62 -12.06 1.29
C LEU A 159 0.74 -13.17 1.87
N ALA A 160 -0.11 -13.79 1.07
CA ALA A 160 -0.97 -14.89 1.50
C ALA A 160 -0.16 -16.10 1.99
N ALA A 161 0.91 -16.45 1.28
CA ALA A 161 1.81 -17.53 1.68
C ALA A 161 2.53 -17.22 3.01
N ASP A 162 3.00 -15.99 3.20
CA ASP A 162 3.62 -15.55 4.45
C ASP A 162 2.63 -15.61 5.62
N PHE A 163 1.42 -15.09 5.45
CA PHE A 163 0.37 -15.17 6.47
C PHE A 163 0.04 -16.61 6.86
N LYS A 164 -0.12 -17.48 5.86
CA LYS A 164 -0.40 -18.91 6.09
C LYS A 164 0.69 -19.55 6.93
N SER A 165 1.95 -19.36 6.56
CA SER A 165 3.10 -19.91 7.30
C SER A 165 3.15 -19.44 8.75
N ARG A 166 2.85 -18.15 9.00
CA ARG A 166 2.85 -17.58 10.36
C ARG A 166 1.71 -18.10 11.22
N VAL A 167 0.51 -18.22 10.65
CA VAL A 167 -0.64 -18.79 11.36
C VAL A 167 -0.41 -20.27 11.67
N GLU A 168 0.16 -21.04 10.74
CA GLU A 168 0.56 -22.43 10.97
C GLU A 168 1.62 -22.53 12.09
N ARG A 169 2.54 -21.56 12.16
CA ARG A 169 3.52 -21.51 13.26
C ARG A 169 2.85 -21.21 14.61
N ILE A 170 1.89 -20.29 14.66
CA ILE A 170 1.11 -20.03 15.89
C ILE A 170 0.35 -21.29 16.33
N GLU A 171 -0.25 -22.02 15.39
CA GLU A 171 -0.94 -23.27 15.69
C GLU A 171 0.01 -24.37 16.21
N THR A 172 1.21 -24.49 15.61
CA THR A 172 2.25 -25.39 16.13
C THR A 172 2.65 -25.04 17.55
N LEU A 173 2.87 -23.76 17.83
CA LEU A 173 3.19 -23.27 19.17
C LEU A 173 2.05 -23.52 20.18
N ARG A 174 0.79 -23.43 19.74
CA ARG A 174 -0.38 -23.80 20.55
C ARG A 174 -0.32 -25.30 20.94
N GLN A 175 0.02 -26.15 19.99
CA GLN A 175 0.15 -27.59 20.27
C GLN A 175 1.35 -27.90 21.19
N GLU A 176 2.46 -27.18 21.06
CA GLU A 176 3.61 -27.29 21.98
C GLU A 176 3.26 -26.83 23.40
N LEU A 177 2.30 -25.92 23.56
CA LEU A 177 1.85 -25.41 24.85
C LEU A 177 0.98 -26.43 25.63
N ALA A 178 0.19 -27.27 24.95
CA ALA A 178 -0.77 -28.18 25.56
C ALA A 178 -0.15 -29.12 26.62
N PRO A 179 0.96 -29.86 26.38
CA PRO A 179 1.57 -30.72 27.38
C PRO A 179 2.13 -29.96 28.57
N LEU A 180 2.57 -28.70 28.40
CA LEU A 180 3.08 -27.86 29.48
C LEU A 180 1.96 -27.41 30.43
N LEU A 181 0.74 -27.21 29.91
CA LEU A 181 -0.45 -26.89 30.70
C LEU A 181 -0.78 -28.02 31.66
N GLN A 182 -0.82 -29.27 31.18
CA GLN A 182 -1.09 -30.44 32.02
C GLN A 182 -0.02 -30.58 33.11
N ALA A 183 1.26 -30.57 32.75
CA ALA A 183 2.38 -30.65 33.68
C ALA A 183 2.38 -29.52 34.74
N ARG A 184 1.92 -28.32 34.37
CA ARG A 184 1.74 -27.21 35.33
C ARG A 184 0.67 -27.51 36.35
N THR A 185 -0.49 -28.01 35.90
CA THR A 185 -1.61 -28.34 36.79
C THR A 185 -1.16 -29.36 37.82
N ASP A 186 -0.49 -30.44 37.41
CA ASP A 186 0.02 -31.48 38.28
C ASP A 186 1.07 -30.96 39.27
N ARG A 187 2.00 -30.14 38.81
CA ARG A 187 3.02 -29.48 39.67
C ARG A 187 2.37 -28.54 40.70
N THR A 188 1.38 -27.76 40.27
CA THR A 188 0.68 -26.84 41.17
C THR A 188 -0.06 -27.58 42.26
N ARG A 189 -0.79 -28.65 41.89
CA ARG A 189 -1.50 -29.54 42.87
C ARG A 189 -0.52 -30.14 43.88
N SER A 190 0.57 -30.71 43.40
CA SER A 190 1.58 -31.32 44.26
C SER A 190 2.23 -30.31 45.22
N ARG A 191 2.59 -29.11 44.70
CA ARG A 191 3.18 -28.04 45.51
C ARG A 191 2.24 -27.56 46.62
N LEU A 192 0.97 -27.29 46.29
CA LEU A 192 -0.01 -26.82 47.26
C LEU A 192 -0.24 -27.87 48.35
N LYS A 193 -0.29 -29.16 47.97
CA LYS A 193 -0.42 -30.26 48.92
C LYS A 193 0.78 -30.37 49.85
N SER A 194 1.99 -30.29 49.31
CA SER A 194 3.23 -30.34 50.09
C SER A 194 3.35 -29.18 51.09
N HIS A 195 2.96 -27.95 50.70
CA HIS A 195 2.95 -26.80 51.60
C HIS A 195 1.94 -26.98 52.72
N LEU A 196 0.73 -27.50 52.40
CA LEU A 196 -0.29 -27.74 53.39
C LEU A 196 0.17 -28.77 54.44
N GLU A 197 0.79 -29.86 53.99
CA GLU A 197 1.33 -30.92 54.86
C GLU A 197 2.54 -30.48 55.70
N ALA A 198 3.32 -29.46 55.21
CA ALA A 198 4.46 -28.94 55.94
C ALA A 198 4.06 -27.94 57.06
N ASP A 199 3.04 -27.12 56.78
CA ASP A 199 2.65 -26.01 57.67
C ASP A 199 1.57 -26.37 58.69
N LEU A 200 0.81 -27.47 58.49
CA LEU A 200 -0.28 -27.88 59.35
C LEU A 200 -0.14 -29.34 59.78
N PRO A 201 -0.44 -29.66 61.08
CA PRO A 201 -0.61 -31.03 61.53
C PRO A 201 -1.73 -31.72 60.74
N ARG A 202 -1.53 -32.99 60.38
CA ARG A 202 -2.47 -33.79 59.56
C ARG A 202 -3.90 -33.83 60.08
N ASP A 203 -4.08 -33.76 61.39
CA ASP A 203 -5.37 -33.75 62.10
C ASP A 203 -6.14 -32.42 61.97
N ARG A 204 -5.49 -31.36 61.48
CA ARG A 204 -6.08 -30.01 61.23
C ARG A 204 -6.31 -29.71 59.79
N VAL A 205 -5.95 -30.60 58.85
CA VAL A 205 -6.17 -30.42 57.42
C VAL A 205 -7.59 -30.86 57.07
N ASP A 206 -8.44 -29.92 56.70
CA ASP A 206 -9.73 -30.20 56.08
C ASP A 206 -9.53 -30.47 54.58
N GLU A 207 -9.52 -31.75 54.19
CA GLU A 207 -9.29 -32.16 52.80
C GLU A 207 -10.37 -31.62 51.86
N ASN A 208 -11.63 -31.53 52.28
CA ASN A 208 -12.72 -30.99 51.45
C ASN A 208 -12.50 -29.52 51.17
N ARG A 209 -12.14 -28.75 52.18
CA ARG A 209 -11.84 -27.33 52.02
C ARG A 209 -10.61 -27.12 51.12
N PHE A 210 -9.58 -27.93 51.27
CA PHE A 210 -8.39 -27.88 50.40
C PHE A 210 -8.75 -28.15 48.92
N GLU A 211 -9.55 -29.19 48.63
CA GLU A 211 -10.00 -29.49 47.28
C GLU A 211 -10.85 -28.35 46.69
N HIS A 212 -11.75 -27.73 47.47
CA HIS A 212 -12.49 -26.56 46.99
C HIS A 212 -11.61 -25.37 46.67
N GLU A 213 -10.64 -25.01 47.47
CA GLU A 213 -9.70 -23.92 47.23
C GLU A 213 -8.77 -24.26 46.07
N LEU A 214 -8.37 -25.50 45.91
CA LEU A 214 -7.58 -25.98 44.80
C LEU A 214 -8.32 -25.84 43.46
N ILE A 215 -9.61 -26.26 43.42
CA ILE A 215 -10.47 -26.10 42.22
C ILE A 215 -10.56 -24.63 41.86
N PHE A 216 -10.88 -23.75 42.81
CA PHE A 216 -10.97 -22.32 42.58
C PHE A 216 -9.63 -21.70 42.03
N TYR A 217 -8.50 -22.18 42.55
CA TYR A 217 -7.19 -21.73 42.08
C TYR A 217 -6.88 -22.23 40.67
N LEU A 218 -7.23 -23.50 40.35
CA LEU A 218 -7.06 -24.08 39.05
C LEU A 218 -7.94 -23.43 37.98
N GLU A 219 -9.19 -23.09 38.30
CA GLU A 219 -10.10 -22.35 37.41
C GLU A 219 -9.55 -20.99 37.00
N LYS A 220 -8.89 -20.26 37.91
CA LYS A 220 -8.23 -18.99 37.58
C LYS A 220 -7.08 -19.13 36.60
N LEU A 221 -6.48 -20.31 36.55
CA LEU A 221 -5.34 -20.62 35.67
C LEU A 221 -5.78 -21.39 34.44
N ASP A 222 -7.06 -21.75 34.36
CA ASP A 222 -7.56 -22.46 33.18
C ASP A 222 -7.45 -21.60 31.91
N VAL A 223 -6.99 -22.22 30.85
CA VAL A 223 -6.78 -21.61 29.53
C VAL A 223 -7.45 -22.46 28.43
N THR A 224 -8.30 -23.39 28.81
CA THR A 224 -8.93 -24.30 27.83
C THR A 224 -9.77 -23.56 26.83
N GLU A 225 -10.52 -22.55 27.27
CA GLU A 225 -11.33 -21.71 26.37
C GLU A 225 -10.45 -20.92 25.40
N GLU A 226 -9.37 -20.29 25.87
CA GLU A 226 -8.43 -19.55 25.06
C GLU A 226 -7.75 -20.43 24.02
N MET A 227 -7.38 -21.65 24.38
CA MET A 227 -6.79 -22.64 23.47
C MET A 227 -7.74 -23.03 22.34
N VAL A 228 -9.03 -23.27 22.66
CA VAL A 228 -10.07 -23.60 21.67
C VAL A 228 -10.39 -22.40 20.78
N ARG A 229 -10.51 -21.20 21.34
CA ARG A 229 -10.76 -19.97 20.58
C ARG A 229 -9.58 -19.61 19.68
N LEU A 230 -8.36 -19.78 20.15
CA LEU A 230 -7.16 -19.55 19.35
C LEU A 230 -7.13 -20.47 18.12
N GLU A 231 -7.41 -21.77 18.31
CA GLU A 231 -7.52 -22.72 17.20
C GLU A 231 -8.58 -22.31 16.18
N ALA A 232 -9.79 -21.98 16.68
CA ALA A 232 -10.90 -21.54 15.82
C ALA A 232 -10.56 -20.28 15.02
N ASN A 233 -9.90 -19.30 15.66
CA ASN A 233 -9.49 -18.05 15.00
C ASN A 233 -8.37 -18.29 13.99
N CYS A 234 -7.38 -19.15 14.27
CA CYS A 234 -6.33 -19.51 13.31
C CYS A 234 -6.92 -20.22 12.08
N ARG A 235 -7.82 -21.15 12.28
CA ARG A 235 -8.54 -21.83 11.18
C ARG A 235 -9.36 -20.83 10.36
N TYR A 236 -10.13 -19.96 11.00
CA TYR A 236 -10.93 -18.94 10.31
C TYR A 236 -10.07 -17.94 9.53
N PHE A 237 -8.90 -17.60 10.08
CA PHE A 237 -7.93 -16.77 9.35
C PHE A 237 -7.47 -17.48 8.05
N GLY A 238 -7.15 -18.77 8.11
CA GLY A 238 -6.80 -19.58 6.94
C GLY A 238 -7.91 -19.65 5.88
N GLU A 239 -9.17 -19.87 6.31
CA GLU A 239 -10.34 -19.88 5.42
C GLU A 239 -10.53 -18.53 4.70
N MET A 240 -10.30 -17.42 5.42
CA MET A 240 -10.39 -16.07 4.83
C MET A 240 -9.27 -15.77 3.83
N LEU A 241 -8.08 -16.36 3.98
CA LEU A 241 -7.00 -16.25 3.00
C LEU A 241 -7.37 -16.87 1.64
N GLU A 242 -8.14 -17.95 1.67
CA GLU A 242 -8.57 -18.69 0.46
C GLU A 242 -9.83 -18.09 -0.18
N GLY A 243 -10.52 -17.18 0.51
CA GLY A 243 -11.75 -16.53 0.07
C GLY A 243 -11.58 -15.47 -1.02
N ASP A 244 -12.65 -14.71 -1.29
CA ASP A 244 -12.68 -13.64 -2.28
C ASP A 244 -11.75 -12.48 -1.97
N ALA A 245 -11.45 -11.66 -2.99
CA ALA A 245 -10.65 -10.45 -2.83
C ALA A 245 -11.32 -9.42 -1.90
N GLY A 246 -10.52 -8.59 -1.21
CA GLY A 246 -11.02 -7.52 -0.35
C GLY A 246 -11.23 -7.91 1.11
N GLN A 247 -10.63 -9.01 1.57
CA GLN A 247 -10.77 -9.53 2.95
C GLN A 247 -9.78 -8.91 3.95
N GLY A 248 -8.90 -7.98 3.54
CA GLY A 248 -7.85 -7.44 4.41
C GLY A 248 -8.36 -6.87 5.74
N LYS A 249 -9.52 -6.18 5.76
CA LYS A 249 -10.13 -5.71 7.00
C LYS A 249 -10.57 -6.86 7.94
N LYS A 250 -11.15 -7.91 7.37
CA LYS A 250 -11.60 -9.07 8.16
C LYS A 250 -10.41 -9.81 8.75
N LEU A 251 -9.35 -10.02 7.96
CA LEU A 251 -8.09 -10.59 8.44
C LEU A 251 -7.51 -9.77 9.60
N GLY A 252 -7.58 -8.43 9.52
CA GLY A 252 -7.19 -7.55 10.60
C GLY A 252 -7.99 -7.77 11.89
N PHE A 253 -9.31 -7.96 11.81
CA PHE A 253 -10.14 -8.28 12.96
C PHE A 253 -9.81 -9.66 13.55
N ILE A 254 -9.64 -10.68 12.69
CA ILE A 254 -9.29 -12.03 13.17
C ILE A 254 -7.92 -12.02 13.84
N ALA A 255 -6.93 -11.29 13.30
CA ALA A 255 -5.62 -11.13 13.92
C ALA A 255 -5.70 -10.43 15.30
N GLN A 256 -6.66 -9.50 15.49
CA GLN A 256 -6.91 -8.90 16.79
C GLN A 256 -7.48 -9.92 17.77
N GLU A 257 -8.43 -10.77 17.35
CA GLU A 257 -8.99 -11.84 18.21
C GLU A 257 -7.91 -12.87 18.56
N ILE A 258 -7.07 -13.32 17.60
CA ILE A 258 -5.89 -14.14 17.90
C ILE A 258 -5.02 -13.47 18.98
N GLY A 259 -4.82 -12.17 18.88
CA GLY A 259 -4.04 -11.39 19.84
C GLY A 259 -4.65 -11.35 21.24
N ARG A 260 -5.96 -11.32 21.34
CA ARG A 260 -6.66 -11.40 22.63
C ARG A 260 -6.40 -12.74 23.32
N GLU A 261 -6.58 -13.84 22.58
CA GLU A 261 -6.38 -15.18 23.13
C GLU A 261 -4.92 -15.40 23.54
N VAL A 262 -3.95 -15.00 22.69
CA VAL A 262 -2.52 -15.08 23.02
C VAL A 262 -2.15 -14.22 24.23
N ASN A 263 -2.74 -13.04 24.41
CA ASN A 263 -2.52 -12.19 25.58
C ASN A 263 -3.08 -12.82 26.85
N THR A 264 -4.28 -13.41 26.80
CA THR A 264 -4.88 -14.09 27.94
C THR A 264 -4.08 -15.33 28.31
N LEU A 265 -3.65 -16.14 27.33
CA LEU A 265 -2.70 -17.23 27.54
C LEU A 265 -1.44 -16.76 28.28
N GLY A 266 -0.86 -15.63 27.85
CA GLY A 266 0.31 -15.04 28.47
C GLY A 266 0.08 -14.61 29.93
N SER A 267 -1.05 -13.98 30.23
CA SER A 267 -1.36 -13.53 31.58
C SER A 267 -1.63 -14.68 32.57
N LYS A 268 -2.23 -15.77 32.06
CA LYS A 268 -2.52 -16.97 32.86
C LYS A 268 -1.32 -17.95 32.90
N SER A 269 -0.30 -17.78 32.04
CA SER A 269 0.89 -18.63 31.96
C SER A 269 1.94 -18.15 32.98
N GLN A 270 2.04 -18.79 34.12
CA GLN A 270 3.00 -18.46 35.19
C GLN A 270 4.29 -19.32 35.14
N ASP A 271 4.49 -20.09 34.06
CA ASP A 271 5.65 -20.94 33.83
C ASP A 271 6.57 -20.33 32.76
N ALA A 272 7.88 -20.34 33.00
CA ALA A 272 8.85 -19.74 32.07
C ALA A 272 8.87 -20.42 30.69
N GLY A 273 8.63 -21.75 30.63
CA GLY A 273 8.53 -22.47 29.36
C GLY A 273 7.33 -22.01 28.53
N MET A 274 6.18 -21.89 29.18
CA MET A 274 4.95 -21.39 28.56
C MET A 274 5.09 -19.95 28.10
N GLN A 275 5.70 -19.08 28.92
CA GLN A 275 5.94 -17.67 28.57
C GLN A 275 6.79 -17.53 27.32
N ARG A 276 7.81 -18.37 27.14
CA ARG A 276 8.64 -18.35 25.91
C ARG A 276 7.83 -18.68 24.66
N ILE A 277 6.91 -19.66 24.75
CA ILE A 277 6.03 -20.02 23.64
C ILE A 277 5.08 -18.86 23.33
N VAL A 278 4.47 -18.27 24.33
CA VAL A 278 3.56 -17.11 24.15
C VAL A 278 4.28 -15.93 23.52
N VAL A 279 5.54 -15.65 23.89
CA VAL A 279 6.34 -14.59 23.28
C VAL A 279 6.58 -14.89 21.79
N GLN A 280 6.86 -16.13 21.41
CA GLN A 280 7.00 -16.51 20.00
C GLN A 280 5.68 -16.36 19.23
N MET A 281 4.53 -16.72 19.82
CA MET A 281 3.20 -16.48 19.21
C MET A 281 2.96 -14.99 18.98
N LYS A 282 3.31 -14.14 19.94
CA LYS A 282 3.18 -12.67 19.84
C LYS A 282 4.05 -12.12 18.71
N ASP A 283 5.29 -12.60 18.60
CA ASP A 283 6.21 -12.17 17.56
C ASP A 283 5.66 -12.50 16.15
N GLU A 284 5.16 -13.72 15.93
CA GLU A 284 4.53 -14.08 14.65
C GLU A 284 3.26 -13.25 14.38
N LEU A 285 2.46 -12.98 15.40
CA LEU A 285 1.26 -12.16 15.27
C LEU A 285 1.56 -10.69 14.93
N GLU A 286 2.58 -10.09 15.51
CA GLU A 286 2.97 -8.72 15.17
C GLU A 286 3.46 -8.63 13.72
N LYS A 287 4.22 -9.61 13.22
CA LYS A 287 4.59 -9.69 11.79
C LYS A 287 3.35 -9.76 10.88
N ILE A 288 2.33 -10.55 11.27
CA ILE A 288 1.06 -10.60 10.55
C ILE A 288 0.38 -9.22 10.54
N LYS A 289 0.28 -8.56 11.68
CA LYS A 289 -0.39 -7.24 11.80
C LYS A 289 0.30 -6.16 10.98
N GLU A 290 1.62 -6.16 10.93
CA GLU A 290 2.39 -5.22 10.10
C GLU A 290 2.08 -5.40 8.62
N GLN A 291 2.05 -6.65 8.14
CA GLN A 291 1.82 -6.95 6.73
C GLN A 291 0.35 -6.87 6.31
N ILE A 292 -0.61 -7.08 7.23
CA ILE A 292 -2.04 -6.94 6.94
C ILE A 292 -2.40 -5.52 6.46
N LEU A 293 -1.66 -4.52 6.88
CA LEU A 293 -1.85 -3.14 6.40
C LEU A 293 -1.62 -3.00 4.89
N ASN A 294 -0.89 -3.92 4.29
CA ASN A 294 -0.60 -3.96 2.85
C ASN A 294 -1.55 -4.89 2.08
N ALA A 295 -2.47 -5.58 2.74
CA ALA A 295 -3.46 -6.47 2.14
C ALA A 295 -4.79 -5.74 1.86
N LEU A 296 -5.35 -5.96 0.67
CA LEU A 296 -6.63 -5.39 0.22
C LEU A 296 -7.74 -6.41 0.33
#